data_7fa0ccb1a9e1d6b5bf2d10454ce5d1db
#
_entry.id   7fa0ccb1a9e1d6b5bf2d10454ce5d1db
#
_cell.length_a   1.000
_cell.length_b   1.000
_cell.length_c   1.000
_cell.angle_alpha   90.00
_cell.angle_beta   90.00
_cell.angle_gamma   90.00
#
_symmetry.space_group_name_H-M   'P 1'
#
loop_
_entity.id
_entity.type
_entity.pdbx_description
1 polymer ?
#
loop_
_entity_poly.entity_id
_entity_poly.type
_entity_poly.pdbx_seq_one_letter_code
_entity_poly.pdbx_strand_id
1 'polypeptide(L)'
;MQNNRRRLLKTAVAGLAAAGAAQAQTGPTKKVHYMNGKKPEKTPLFSGAVSYGNLLFIAGKGAHVTGDIKAHTNIVLDELKKELENAGSSMEKVLKVSVFLNDLKDYKEMNEVFLGRFGDNPPVRTTVAPAGGIPGNSLVEMDVIAYI
;
A
#
# COMPACT_ATOMS: atom_id res chain seq x y z
N MET A 1 -21.52 29.63 81.60
CA MET A 1 -22.27 28.45 81.19
C MET A 1 -22.41 28.42 79.68
N GLN A 2 -21.45 27.91 78.95
CA GLN A 2 -21.60 27.72 77.49
C GLN A 2 -20.80 26.49 77.08
N ASN A 3 -21.49 25.42 76.67
CA ASN A 3 -20.96 24.21 76.10
C ASN A 3 -20.64 24.33 74.63
N ASN A 4 -19.39 24.46 74.30
CA ASN A 4 -18.92 24.36 72.93
C ASN A 4 -18.68 22.90 72.54
N ARG A 5 -19.64 22.31 71.82
CA ARG A 5 -19.47 21.03 71.20
C ARG A 5 -18.79 21.25 69.84
N ARG A 6 -17.51 20.99 69.72
CA ARG A 6 -16.77 20.90 68.47
C ARG A 6 -17.20 19.63 67.71
N ARG A 7 -17.99 19.85 66.65
CA ARG A 7 -18.25 18.79 65.64
C ARG A 7 -17.01 18.62 64.78
N LEU A 8 -16.36 17.49 64.89
CA LEU A 8 -15.35 17.02 63.95
C LEU A 8 -16.07 16.57 62.69
N LEU A 9 -15.93 17.35 61.61
CA LEU A 9 -16.29 16.92 60.25
C LEU A 9 -15.21 15.97 59.75
N LYS A 10 -15.52 14.69 59.70
CA LYS A 10 -14.71 13.71 58.96
C LYS A 10 -14.96 13.89 57.49
N THR A 11 -14.04 14.54 56.77
CA THR A 11 -14.02 14.62 55.33
C THR A 11 -13.54 13.27 54.77
N ALA A 12 -14.45 12.49 54.22
CA ALA A 12 -14.12 11.29 53.47
C ALA A 12 -13.62 11.75 52.08
N VAL A 13 -12.33 11.59 51.85
CA VAL A 13 -11.76 11.76 50.49
C VAL A 13 -12.09 10.49 49.73
N ALA A 14 -13.13 10.56 48.90
CA ALA A 14 -13.39 9.53 47.89
C ALA A 14 -12.35 9.67 46.79
N GLY A 15 -11.36 8.77 46.77
CA GLY A 15 -10.41 8.67 45.65
C GLY A 15 -11.15 8.24 44.39
N LEU A 16 -11.30 9.13 43.43
CA LEU A 16 -11.66 8.76 42.07
C LEU A 16 -10.47 8.03 41.45
N ALA A 17 -10.53 6.72 41.41
CA ALA A 17 -9.71 5.93 40.50
C ALA A 17 -10.18 6.23 39.08
N ALA A 18 -9.50 7.15 38.38
CA ALA A 18 -9.66 7.33 36.97
C ALA A 18 -9.12 6.07 36.29
N ALA A 19 -10.02 5.12 36.03
CA ALA A 19 -9.75 4.06 35.07
C ALA A 19 -9.57 4.74 33.70
N GLY A 20 -8.31 4.92 33.30
CA GLY A 20 -7.97 5.36 31.94
C GLY A 20 -8.49 4.31 30.97
N ALA A 21 -9.68 4.52 30.43
CA ALA A 21 -10.13 3.77 29.25
C ALA A 21 -9.12 4.07 28.15
N ALA A 22 -8.30 3.08 27.83
CA ALA A 22 -7.47 3.13 26.63
C ALA A 22 -8.42 3.35 25.47
N GLN A 23 -8.46 4.57 24.94
CA GLN A 23 -9.23 4.89 23.74
C GLN A 23 -8.67 4.00 22.63
N ALA A 24 -9.45 3.02 22.19
CA ALA A 24 -9.13 2.22 21.02
C ALA A 24 -8.84 3.19 19.87
N GLN A 25 -7.67 3.06 19.27
CA GLN A 25 -7.21 3.91 18.18
C GLN A 25 -8.20 3.75 17.01
N THR A 26 -9.13 4.70 16.86
CA THR A 26 -10.19 4.68 15.83
C THR A 26 -9.69 5.07 14.44
N GLY A 27 -8.38 5.30 14.29
CA GLY A 27 -7.74 5.66 13.02
C GLY A 27 -7.52 4.48 12.09
N PRO A 28 -7.19 4.76 10.82
CA PRO A 28 -6.88 3.72 9.84
C PRO A 28 -5.69 2.86 10.30
N THR A 29 -5.76 1.55 10.05
CA THR A 29 -4.70 0.59 10.37
C THR A 29 -4.10 0.01 9.10
N LYS A 30 -2.81 -0.39 9.16
CA LYS A 30 -2.16 -1.10 8.06
C LYS A 30 -2.77 -2.49 7.91
N LYS A 31 -3.16 -2.84 6.69
CA LYS A 31 -3.61 -4.19 6.32
C LYS A 31 -2.72 -4.74 5.22
N VAL A 32 -2.27 -5.99 5.34
CA VAL A 32 -1.54 -6.72 4.29
C VAL A 32 -2.55 -7.53 3.48
N HIS A 33 -2.47 -7.44 2.15
CA HIS A 33 -3.26 -8.23 1.23
C HIS A 33 -2.38 -9.38 0.71
N TYR A 34 -2.75 -10.60 1.05
CA TYR A 34 -2.04 -11.80 0.59
C TYR A 34 -2.75 -12.37 -0.63
N MET A 35 -1.99 -12.81 -1.63
CA MET A 35 -2.55 -13.54 -2.75
C MET A 35 -3.31 -14.77 -2.24
N ASN A 36 -4.54 -14.96 -2.76
CA ASN A 36 -5.46 -16.01 -2.30
C ASN A 36 -5.84 -15.93 -0.81
N GLY A 37 -5.70 -14.76 -0.17
CA GLY A 37 -6.09 -14.52 1.23
C GLY A 37 -5.27 -15.28 2.27
N LYS A 38 -4.19 -15.98 1.90
CA LYS A 38 -3.40 -16.80 2.82
C LYS A 38 -2.12 -16.09 3.25
N LYS A 39 -1.98 -15.90 4.57
CA LYS A 39 -0.71 -15.44 5.15
C LYS A 39 0.34 -16.55 5.00
N PRO A 40 1.57 -16.24 4.49
CA PRO A 40 2.64 -17.22 4.40
C PRO A 40 3.06 -17.70 5.81
N GLU A 41 3.50 -18.96 5.91
CA GLU A 41 4.03 -19.55 7.15
C GLU A 41 5.28 -18.84 7.64
N LYS A 42 6.17 -18.51 6.71
CA LYS A 42 7.39 -17.72 6.99
C LYS A 42 7.16 -16.26 6.67
N THR A 43 7.69 -15.37 7.49
CA THR A 43 7.68 -13.92 7.20
C THR A 43 8.37 -13.64 5.88
N PRO A 44 7.67 -13.07 4.89
CA PRO A 44 8.27 -12.73 3.61
C PRO A 44 9.22 -11.53 3.75
N LEU A 45 10.14 -11.37 2.80
CA LEU A 45 11.04 -10.22 2.77
C LEU A 45 10.29 -8.89 2.67
N PHE A 46 9.20 -8.86 1.90
CA PHE A 46 8.30 -7.72 1.74
C PHE A 46 6.86 -8.20 1.46
N SER A 47 5.90 -7.28 1.55
CA SER A 47 4.50 -7.54 1.22
C SER A 47 4.23 -7.14 -0.23
N GLY A 48 3.50 -7.95 -0.99
CA GLY A 48 3.09 -7.63 -2.36
C GLY A 48 2.13 -6.45 -2.43
N ALA A 49 1.21 -6.36 -1.45
CA ALA A 49 0.26 -5.27 -1.34
C ALA A 49 -0.06 -4.94 0.12
N VAL A 50 -0.16 -3.66 0.43
CA VAL A 50 -0.61 -3.15 1.73
C VAL A 50 -1.58 -2.00 1.54
N SER A 51 -2.57 -1.88 2.45
CA SER A 51 -3.43 -0.71 2.52
C SER A 51 -3.33 -0.01 3.88
N TYR A 52 -3.65 1.30 3.87
CA TYR A 52 -3.81 2.14 5.04
C TYR A 52 -4.99 3.09 4.80
N GLY A 53 -6.05 2.90 5.56
CA GLY A 53 -7.34 3.49 5.20
C GLY A 53 -7.81 2.93 3.86
N ASN A 54 -8.18 3.81 2.95
CA ASN A 54 -8.57 3.46 1.57
C ASN A 54 -7.41 3.52 0.55
N LEU A 55 -6.19 3.90 0.97
CA LEU A 55 -5.03 3.87 0.07
C LEU A 55 -4.43 2.47 0.02
N LEU A 56 -4.09 2.04 -1.19
CA LEU A 56 -3.49 0.75 -1.52
C LEU A 56 -2.14 0.97 -2.20
N PHE A 57 -1.12 0.29 -1.72
CA PHE A 57 0.25 0.32 -2.24
C PHE A 57 0.59 -1.08 -2.75
N ILE A 58 0.95 -1.18 -4.02
CA ILE A 58 1.38 -2.42 -4.66
C ILE A 58 2.89 -2.35 -4.91
N ALA A 59 3.61 -3.37 -4.47
CA ALA A 59 5.05 -3.50 -4.69
C ALA A 59 5.38 -3.66 -6.17
N GLY A 60 6.63 -3.34 -6.54
CA GLY A 60 7.15 -3.49 -7.89
C GLY A 60 6.86 -4.88 -8.48
N LYS A 61 6.43 -4.88 -9.73
CA LYS A 61 6.23 -6.07 -10.56
C LYS A 61 7.18 -6.03 -11.75
N GLY A 62 7.95 -7.08 -11.92
CA GLY A 62 8.85 -7.29 -13.05
C GLY A 62 8.49 -8.56 -13.81
N ALA A 63 8.90 -8.64 -15.08
CA ALA A 63 8.74 -9.84 -15.90
C ALA A 63 10.04 -10.67 -15.87
N HIS A 64 9.97 -11.91 -15.37
CA HIS A 64 11.12 -12.79 -15.20
C HIS A 64 11.12 -13.92 -16.23
N VAL A 65 10.88 -13.57 -17.49
CA VAL A 65 10.84 -14.46 -18.66
C VAL A 65 11.64 -13.86 -19.80
N THR A 66 11.94 -14.66 -20.83
CA THR A 66 12.51 -14.14 -22.07
C THR A 66 11.43 -13.36 -22.84
N GLY A 67 11.77 -12.20 -23.39
CA GLY A 67 10.85 -11.38 -24.18
C GLY A 67 11.44 -10.02 -24.50
N ASP A 68 10.72 -9.28 -25.34
CA ASP A 68 10.98 -7.87 -25.62
C ASP A 68 10.26 -6.96 -24.62
N ILE A 69 10.47 -5.66 -24.75
CA ILE A 69 9.85 -4.67 -23.85
C ILE A 69 8.32 -4.69 -23.89
N LYS A 70 7.70 -4.98 -25.03
CA LYS A 70 6.24 -5.04 -25.16
C LYS A 70 5.68 -6.25 -24.41
N ALA A 71 6.33 -7.41 -24.55
CA ALA A 71 5.97 -8.62 -23.82
C ALA A 71 6.12 -8.40 -22.31
N HIS A 72 7.25 -7.86 -21.85
CA HIS A 72 7.48 -7.58 -20.43
C HIS A 72 6.48 -6.57 -19.88
N THR A 73 6.16 -5.49 -20.63
CA THR A 73 5.20 -4.48 -20.20
C THR A 73 3.79 -5.07 -20.05
N ASN A 74 3.35 -5.95 -20.96
CA ASN A 74 2.08 -6.64 -20.83
C ASN A 74 2.03 -7.50 -19.56
N ILE A 75 3.06 -8.32 -19.33
CA ILE A 75 3.14 -9.18 -18.15
C ILE A 75 3.07 -8.35 -16.86
N VAL A 76 3.85 -7.28 -16.76
CA VAL A 76 3.90 -6.40 -15.59
C VAL A 76 2.54 -5.76 -15.31
N LEU A 77 1.87 -5.23 -16.36
CA LEU A 77 0.55 -4.62 -16.23
C LEU A 77 -0.54 -5.64 -15.86
N ASP A 78 -0.44 -6.87 -16.36
CA ASP A 78 -1.36 -7.94 -16.01
C ASP A 78 -1.16 -8.44 -14.56
N GLU A 79 0.10 -8.50 -14.08
CA GLU A 79 0.39 -8.80 -12.68
C GLU A 79 -0.09 -7.71 -11.73
N LEU A 80 0.07 -6.43 -12.10
CA LEU A 80 -0.49 -5.30 -11.34
C LEU A 80 -2.02 -5.40 -11.27
N LYS A 81 -2.68 -5.68 -12.39
CA LYS A 81 -4.13 -5.86 -12.44
C LYS A 81 -4.60 -6.97 -11.49
N LYS A 82 -3.97 -8.13 -11.51
CA LYS A 82 -4.29 -9.25 -10.61
C LYS A 82 -4.13 -8.86 -9.13
N GLU A 83 -3.05 -8.14 -8.79
CA GLU A 83 -2.79 -7.72 -7.42
C GLU A 83 -3.81 -6.66 -6.95
N LEU A 84 -4.18 -5.70 -7.81
CA LEU A 84 -5.22 -4.71 -7.56
C LEU A 84 -6.57 -5.38 -7.30
N GLU A 85 -6.99 -6.30 -8.17
CA GLU A 85 -8.24 -7.05 -8.03
C GLU A 85 -8.26 -7.90 -6.76
N ASN A 86 -7.16 -8.58 -6.43
CA ASN A 86 -7.01 -9.34 -5.18
C ASN A 86 -7.17 -8.47 -3.93
N ALA A 87 -6.78 -7.20 -3.99
CA ALA A 87 -6.93 -6.25 -2.90
C ALA A 87 -8.27 -5.49 -2.89
N GLY A 88 -9.17 -5.72 -3.85
CA GLY A 88 -10.47 -5.07 -3.98
C GLY A 88 -10.44 -3.72 -4.70
N SER A 89 -9.40 -3.50 -5.52
CA SER A 89 -9.23 -2.31 -6.37
C SER A 89 -9.33 -2.67 -7.86
N SER A 90 -8.93 -1.76 -8.76
CA SER A 90 -8.87 -1.98 -10.21
C SER A 90 -7.85 -1.06 -10.87
N MET A 91 -7.57 -1.28 -12.15
CA MET A 91 -6.65 -0.44 -12.92
C MET A 91 -7.13 1.01 -12.99
N GLU A 92 -8.42 1.26 -13.09
CA GLU A 92 -9.02 2.61 -13.16
C GLU A 92 -8.93 3.37 -11.83
N LYS A 93 -8.70 2.65 -10.72
CA LYS A 93 -8.51 3.22 -9.38
C LYS A 93 -7.06 3.55 -9.05
N VAL A 94 -6.14 3.34 -9.97
CA VAL A 94 -4.73 3.69 -9.79
C VAL A 94 -4.57 5.20 -9.84
N LEU A 95 -3.88 5.74 -8.82
CA LEU A 95 -3.61 7.18 -8.67
C LEU A 95 -2.22 7.54 -9.19
N LYS A 96 -1.25 6.65 -8.98
CA LYS A 96 0.15 6.85 -9.38
C LYS A 96 0.77 5.55 -9.86
N VAL A 97 1.60 5.66 -10.91
CA VAL A 97 2.50 4.59 -11.39
C VAL A 97 3.94 5.11 -11.36
N SER A 98 4.85 4.35 -10.76
CA SER A 98 6.29 4.50 -10.98
C SER A 98 6.70 3.46 -12.03
N VAL A 99 7.38 3.90 -13.07
CA VAL A 99 7.92 3.04 -14.13
C VAL A 99 9.43 3.10 -14.11
N PHE A 100 10.05 1.94 -13.96
CA PHE A 100 11.48 1.75 -14.05
C PHE A 100 11.78 0.96 -15.32
N LEU A 101 12.55 1.54 -16.25
CA LEU A 101 12.99 0.88 -17.47
C LEU A 101 14.44 0.42 -17.30
N ASN A 102 14.77 -0.75 -17.82
CA ASN A 102 16.17 -1.18 -17.88
C ASN A 102 17.01 -0.28 -18.80
N ASP A 103 16.38 0.26 -19.85
CA ASP A 103 16.98 1.19 -20.80
C ASP A 103 15.92 2.18 -21.30
N LEU A 104 16.22 3.49 -21.33
CA LEU A 104 15.30 4.52 -21.86
C LEU A 104 15.01 4.39 -23.35
N LYS A 105 15.82 3.66 -24.12
CA LYS A 105 15.51 3.37 -25.54
C LYS A 105 14.16 2.65 -25.69
N ASP A 106 13.73 1.90 -24.68
CA ASP A 106 12.50 1.12 -24.68
C ASP A 106 11.24 1.96 -24.34
N TYR A 107 11.42 3.25 -24.01
CA TYR A 107 10.35 4.15 -23.57
C TYR A 107 9.16 4.22 -24.54
N LYS A 108 9.43 4.32 -25.84
CA LYS A 108 8.38 4.44 -26.84
C LYS A 108 7.53 3.17 -26.93
N GLU A 109 8.16 2.02 -27.04
CA GLU A 109 7.47 0.74 -27.18
C GLU A 109 6.74 0.33 -25.90
N MET A 110 7.30 0.64 -24.74
CA MET A 110 6.59 0.50 -23.46
C MET A 110 5.32 1.34 -23.43
N ASN A 111 5.37 2.60 -23.89
CA ASN A 111 4.20 3.48 -23.93
C ASN A 111 3.09 2.97 -24.86
N GLU A 112 3.42 2.31 -25.98
CA GLU A 112 2.44 1.72 -26.87
C GLU A 112 1.57 0.66 -26.16
N VAL A 113 2.17 -0.11 -25.26
CA VAL A 113 1.46 -1.13 -24.46
C VAL A 113 0.76 -0.51 -23.24
N PHE A 114 1.34 0.53 -22.66
CA PHE A 114 0.80 1.22 -21.47
C PHE A 114 -0.49 1.97 -21.80
N LEU A 115 -0.61 2.50 -23.00
CA LEU A 115 -1.75 3.31 -23.45
C LEU A 115 -3.07 2.55 -23.27
N GLY A 116 -4.04 3.22 -22.62
CA GLY A 116 -5.40 2.67 -22.40
C GLY A 116 -5.51 1.64 -21.27
N ARG A 117 -4.41 1.20 -20.65
CA ARG A 117 -4.45 0.16 -19.61
C ARG A 117 -5.13 0.62 -18.32
N PHE A 118 -5.25 1.92 -18.09
CA PHE A 118 -5.83 2.53 -16.88
C PHE A 118 -7.16 3.25 -17.13
N GLY A 119 -7.82 2.97 -18.24
CA GLY A 119 -9.07 3.63 -18.63
C GLY A 119 -8.87 5.05 -19.19
N ASP A 120 -9.96 5.83 -19.22
CA ASP A 120 -10.00 7.17 -19.84
C ASP A 120 -9.30 8.25 -18.99
N ASN A 121 -9.11 8.00 -17.68
CA ASN A 121 -8.47 8.92 -16.74
C ASN A 121 -7.17 8.29 -16.19
N PRO A 122 -6.06 8.29 -16.95
CA PRO A 122 -4.83 7.62 -16.53
C PRO A 122 -4.21 8.26 -15.29
N PRO A 123 -3.49 7.47 -14.48
CA PRO A 123 -2.81 7.94 -13.28
C PRO A 123 -1.67 8.91 -13.60
N VAL A 124 -1.23 9.68 -12.58
CA VAL A 124 0.06 10.37 -12.68
C VAL A 124 1.19 9.34 -12.77
N ARG A 125 2.24 9.64 -13.56
CA ARG A 125 3.33 8.70 -13.80
C ARG A 125 4.71 9.37 -13.70
N THR A 126 5.68 8.64 -13.15
CA THR A 126 7.10 8.94 -13.25
C THR A 126 7.78 7.79 -13.98
N THR A 127 8.70 8.09 -14.91
CA THR A 127 9.48 7.06 -15.62
C THR A 127 10.95 7.41 -15.56
N VAL A 128 11.77 6.46 -15.12
CA VAL A 128 13.23 6.57 -15.02
C VAL A 128 13.88 5.26 -15.46
N ALA A 129 15.18 5.30 -15.79
CA ALA A 129 16.01 4.12 -15.95
C ALA A 129 17.09 4.13 -14.85
N PRO A 130 17.07 3.18 -13.90
CA PRO A 130 18.10 3.07 -12.87
C PRO A 130 19.43 2.61 -13.47
N ALA A 131 20.54 3.18 -13.00
CA ALA A 131 21.87 2.92 -13.54
C ALA A 131 22.33 1.46 -13.41
N GLY A 132 21.82 0.72 -12.43
CA GLY A 132 22.15 -0.69 -12.18
C GLY A 132 21.22 -1.70 -12.86
N GLY A 133 20.25 -1.25 -13.66
CA GLY A 133 19.24 -2.11 -14.27
C GLY A 133 18.14 -2.53 -13.28
N ILE A 134 17.35 -3.54 -13.66
CA ILE A 134 16.22 -4.06 -12.90
C ILE A 134 16.54 -5.48 -12.46
N PRO A 135 16.26 -5.85 -11.19
CA PRO A 135 16.49 -7.20 -10.69
C PRO A 135 15.78 -8.27 -11.53
N GLY A 136 16.41 -9.43 -11.68
CA GLY A 136 15.82 -10.58 -12.37
C GLY A 136 15.75 -10.43 -13.91
N ASN A 137 16.55 -9.53 -14.48
CA ASN A 137 16.63 -9.29 -15.92
C ASN A 137 15.30 -8.80 -16.55
N SER A 138 14.40 -8.21 -15.77
CA SER A 138 13.22 -7.57 -16.32
C SER A 138 13.61 -6.31 -17.11
N LEU A 139 12.96 -6.06 -18.23
CA LEU A 139 13.16 -4.84 -19.01
C LEU A 139 12.35 -3.66 -18.48
N VAL A 140 11.35 -3.94 -17.65
CA VAL A 140 10.51 -2.93 -17.00
C VAL A 140 10.04 -3.44 -15.64
N GLU A 141 9.97 -2.55 -14.66
CA GLU A 141 9.31 -2.78 -13.37
C GLU A 141 8.34 -1.63 -13.12
N MET A 142 7.20 -1.92 -12.52
CA MET A 142 6.22 -0.90 -12.13
C MET A 142 5.68 -1.16 -10.74
N ASP A 143 5.54 -0.09 -9.93
CA ASP A 143 4.74 -0.07 -8.71
C ASP A 143 3.58 0.90 -8.84
N VAL A 144 2.56 0.74 -8.01
CA VAL A 144 1.38 1.61 -8.07
C VAL A 144 0.86 1.99 -6.69
N ILE A 145 0.26 3.17 -6.63
CA ILE A 145 -0.62 3.61 -5.53
C ILE A 145 -2.03 3.72 -6.10
N ALA A 146 -2.99 3.08 -5.43
CA ALA A 146 -4.39 3.04 -5.82
C ALA A 146 -5.29 3.33 -4.61
N TYR A 147 -6.60 3.28 -4.80
CA TYR A 147 -7.57 3.27 -3.70
C TYR A 147 -8.51 2.05 -3.79
N ILE A 148 -9.08 1.70 -2.62
CA ILE A 148 -10.05 0.60 -2.49
C ILE A 148 -11.46 1.17 -2.40
#